data_4b1ade0751b575266aaf4939937d136e
#
_entry.id   4b1ade0751b575266aaf4939937d136e
#
_cell.length_a   1.000
_cell.length_b   1.000
_cell.length_c   1.000
_cell.angle_alpha   90.00
_cell.angle_beta   90.00
_cell.angle_gamma   90.00
#
_symmetry.space_group_name_H-M   'P 1'
#
loop_
_entity.id
_entity.type
_entity.pdbx_description
1 polymer ?
#
loop_
_entity_poly.entity_id
_entity_poly.type
_entity_poly.pdbx_seq_one_letter_code
_entity_poly.pdbx_strand_id
1 'polypeptide(L)'
;MNREDEKLCQLPKRRSGRRVELLASLPTCLIAAVGLALYVTLVALTSGLEWSLGLSGHHSVKASNGSVPGWWDILYFNFVSILTIGYGDYSPNGIGGRLVTVLEALGGTGVLGLTLAAVTAKFLSPPQNAIVFSRNAYYCTDDERFLVIYLNTSRSRLVNAEISSYFKLGGDWRVRPSVRSPFVSRAVQTFFTDEVSERDLVTLLNEATDAFRFGISGQLGGASLSVAIEYRPEDIVVIPNRETLTAYPGFWNVDLRSDEFVSMFHYRPADSRSLIEYVATERQR
;
A
#
# COMPACT_ATOMS: atom_id res chain seq x y z
N MET A 1 22.70 7.95 10.80
CA MET A 1 21.91 7.19 9.82
C MET A 1 21.88 8.01 8.54
N ASN A 2 22.66 7.59 7.53
CA ASN A 2 22.87 8.37 6.31
C ASN A 2 21.63 8.29 5.42
N ARG A 3 21.27 9.38 4.71
CA ARG A 3 20.15 9.41 3.75
C ARG A 3 20.23 8.36 2.61
N GLU A 4 21.33 7.67 2.48
CA GLU A 4 21.51 6.57 1.53
C GLU A 4 20.90 5.25 2.01
N ASP A 5 20.82 5.04 3.32
CA ASP A 5 20.25 3.81 3.90
C ASP A 5 18.72 3.75 3.77
N GLU A 6 18.06 4.90 3.66
CA GLU A 6 16.61 5.01 3.46
C GLU A 6 16.16 4.63 2.03
N LYS A 7 17.10 4.63 1.07
CA LYS A 7 16.84 4.20 -0.32
C LYS A 7 16.84 2.67 -0.50
N LEU A 8 17.29 1.93 0.48
CA LEU A 8 17.61 0.50 0.38
C LEU A 8 16.43 -0.45 0.67
N CYS A 9 15.30 0.08 1.11
CA CYS A 9 14.08 -0.69 1.32
C CYS A 9 12.96 -0.27 0.36
N GLN A 10 13.29 0.22 -0.83
CA GLN A 10 12.29 0.57 -1.82
C GLN A 10 11.83 -0.68 -2.55
N LEU A 11 10.68 -1.20 -2.14
CA LEU A 11 9.87 -2.10 -2.96
C LEU A 11 9.75 -1.52 -4.38
N PRO A 12 9.83 -2.36 -5.43
CA PRO A 12 9.66 -1.90 -6.80
C PRO A 12 8.31 -1.18 -6.89
N LYS A 13 8.33 0.12 -7.17
CA LYS A 13 7.15 0.95 -7.35
C LYS A 13 6.31 0.36 -8.48
N ARG A 14 5.25 -0.33 -8.10
CA ARG A 14 4.20 -0.72 -9.05
C ARG A 14 3.70 0.55 -9.72
N ARG A 15 3.81 0.67 -11.03
CA ARG A 15 3.27 1.78 -11.85
C ARG A 15 1.74 1.77 -11.90
N SER A 16 1.10 1.46 -10.79
CA SER A 16 -0.35 1.53 -10.63
C SER A 16 -0.68 2.89 -10.01
N GLY A 17 -1.15 3.79 -10.88
CA GLY A 17 -1.90 4.98 -10.49
C GLY A 17 -1.31 5.84 -9.38
N ARG A 18 -0.32 6.68 -9.70
CA ARG A 18 0.26 7.69 -8.77
C ARG A 18 -0.77 8.42 -7.88
N ARG A 19 -2.02 8.53 -8.34
CA ARG A 19 -3.12 9.18 -7.62
C ARG A 19 -3.70 8.32 -6.50
N VAL A 20 -3.78 7.01 -6.70
CA VAL A 20 -4.29 6.07 -5.67
C VAL A 20 -3.26 5.86 -4.56
N GLU A 21 -1.97 5.84 -4.90
CA GLU A 21 -0.87 5.77 -3.91
C GLU A 21 -0.81 7.03 -3.04
N LEU A 22 -1.06 8.22 -3.61
CA LEU A 22 -1.14 9.47 -2.85
C LEU A 22 -2.27 9.44 -1.82
N LEU A 23 -3.47 8.97 -2.20
CA LEU A 23 -4.60 8.84 -1.27
C LEU A 23 -4.33 7.80 -0.18
N ALA A 24 -3.66 6.69 -0.52
CA ALA A 24 -3.29 5.67 0.46
C ALA A 24 -2.25 6.14 1.49
N SER A 25 -1.38 7.09 1.13
CA SER A 25 -0.38 7.66 2.03
C SER A 25 -0.93 8.72 3.01
N LEU A 26 -2.06 9.36 2.68
CA LEU A 26 -2.65 10.41 3.54
C LEU A 26 -3.24 9.81 4.82
N PRO A 27 -3.12 10.45 5.98
CA PRO A 27 -3.78 10.01 7.20
C PRO A 27 -5.31 10.06 7.04
N THR A 28 -6.03 9.11 7.63
CA THR A 28 -7.49 9.00 7.51
C THR A 28 -8.20 10.28 7.99
N CYS A 29 -7.66 10.90 9.05
CA CYS A 29 -8.18 12.16 9.56
C CYS A 29 -8.09 13.31 8.53
N LEU A 30 -7.06 13.31 7.69
CA LEU A 30 -6.91 14.32 6.64
C LEU A 30 -7.93 14.11 5.52
N ILE A 31 -8.19 12.86 5.13
CA ILE A 31 -9.23 12.53 4.13
C ILE A 31 -10.61 12.99 4.63
N ALA A 32 -10.92 12.69 5.89
CA ALA A 32 -12.17 13.13 6.51
C ALA A 32 -12.25 14.66 6.62
N ALA A 33 -11.15 15.33 7.01
CA ALA A 33 -11.09 16.78 7.10
C ALA A 33 -11.28 17.48 5.75
N VAL A 34 -10.66 16.94 4.68
CA VAL A 34 -10.87 17.43 3.30
C VAL A 34 -12.32 17.23 2.86
N GLY A 35 -12.91 16.07 3.13
CA GLY A 35 -14.33 15.81 2.84
C GLY A 35 -15.24 16.80 3.56
N LEU A 36 -15.00 17.05 4.85
CA LEU A 36 -15.75 18.05 5.64
C LEU A 36 -15.56 19.46 5.09
N ALA A 37 -14.34 19.84 4.75
CA ALA A 37 -14.04 21.16 4.17
C ALA A 37 -14.76 21.36 2.83
N LEU A 38 -14.77 20.35 1.94
CA LEU A 38 -15.51 20.40 0.68
C LEU A 38 -17.02 20.55 0.92
N TYR A 39 -17.54 19.83 1.90
CA TYR A 39 -18.94 19.88 2.28
C TYR A 39 -19.36 21.29 2.79
N VAL A 40 -18.59 21.84 3.72
CA VAL A 40 -18.82 23.20 4.25
C VAL A 40 -18.69 24.24 3.13
N THR A 41 -17.69 24.09 2.25
CA THR A 41 -17.50 24.96 1.09
C THR A 41 -18.72 24.93 0.15
N LEU A 42 -19.25 23.75 -0.12
CA LEU A 42 -20.43 23.59 -0.97
C LEU A 42 -21.63 24.35 -0.35
N VAL A 43 -21.92 24.13 0.94
CA VAL A 43 -23.00 24.84 1.65
C VAL A 43 -22.80 26.36 1.62
N ALA A 44 -21.56 26.83 1.85
CA ALA A 44 -21.28 28.27 1.81
C ALA A 44 -21.49 28.88 0.41
N LEU A 45 -21.09 28.17 -0.65
CA LEU A 45 -21.26 28.61 -2.04
C LEU A 45 -22.73 28.64 -2.44
N THR A 46 -23.51 27.60 -2.13
CA THR A 46 -24.94 27.55 -2.42
C THR A 46 -25.71 28.60 -1.65
N SER A 47 -25.40 28.78 -0.36
CA SER A 47 -26.01 29.84 0.47
C SER A 47 -25.67 31.24 -0.07
N GLY A 48 -24.42 31.47 -0.51
CA GLY A 48 -24.01 32.73 -1.13
C GLY A 48 -24.76 33.02 -2.43
N LEU A 49 -24.96 32.00 -3.26
CA LEU A 49 -25.70 32.09 -4.50
C LEU A 49 -27.20 32.43 -4.23
N GLU A 50 -27.84 31.71 -3.31
CA GLU A 50 -29.23 31.94 -2.94
C GLU A 50 -29.46 33.30 -2.31
N TRP A 51 -28.52 33.73 -1.45
CA TRP A 51 -28.55 35.08 -0.89
C TRP A 51 -28.45 36.16 -1.98
N SER A 52 -27.54 35.98 -2.96
CA SER A 52 -27.38 36.93 -4.07
C SER A 52 -28.64 37.03 -4.96
N LEU A 53 -29.32 35.90 -5.17
CA LEU A 53 -30.63 35.89 -5.86
C LEU A 53 -31.69 36.65 -5.07
N GLY A 54 -31.68 36.52 -3.74
CA GLY A 54 -32.55 37.28 -2.83
C GLY A 54 -32.34 38.77 -2.92
N LEU A 55 -31.09 39.27 -3.00
CA LEU A 55 -30.76 40.67 -3.19
C LEU A 55 -31.27 41.23 -4.51
N SER A 56 -31.39 40.38 -5.55
CA SER A 56 -31.96 40.72 -6.85
C SER A 56 -33.51 40.73 -6.87
N GLY A 57 -34.16 40.55 -5.72
CA GLY A 57 -35.62 40.48 -5.59
C GLY A 57 -36.20 39.10 -5.92
N HIS A 58 -35.38 38.11 -6.24
CA HIS A 58 -35.80 36.72 -6.54
C HIS A 58 -35.45 35.79 -5.35
N HIS A 59 -36.24 35.92 -4.26
CA HIS A 59 -36.01 35.08 -3.08
C HIS A 59 -36.11 33.60 -3.45
N SER A 60 -34.97 32.89 -3.39
CA SER A 60 -34.84 31.49 -3.73
C SER A 60 -35.28 30.54 -2.61
N VAL A 61 -35.38 31.03 -1.39
CA VAL A 61 -35.86 30.31 -0.22
C VAL A 61 -37.02 31.07 0.40
N LYS A 62 -38.00 30.36 0.91
CA LYS A 62 -39.13 30.93 1.67
C LYS A 62 -39.30 30.20 3.00
N ALA A 63 -39.63 30.95 4.03
CA ALA A 63 -40.05 30.42 5.31
C ALA A 63 -41.51 30.00 5.33
N SER A 64 -41.87 29.00 6.11
CA SER A 64 -43.24 28.49 6.27
C SER A 64 -44.17 29.54 6.87
N ASN A 65 -43.65 30.47 7.68
CA ASN A 65 -44.40 31.57 8.28
C ASN A 65 -44.53 32.80 7.34
N GLY A 66 -44.05 32.74 6.11
CA GLY A 66 -44.09 33.81 5.13
C GLY A 66 -43.07 34.95 5.35
N SER A 67 -42.17 34.84 6.34
CA SER A 67 -41.10 35.82 6.52
C SER A 67 -40.05 35.69 5.41
N VAL A 68 -39.34 36.78 5.16
CA VAL A 68 -38.18 36.77 4.24
C VAL A 68 -36.97 36.21 4.99
N PRO A 69 -36.37 35.11 4.49
CA PRO A 69 -35.22 34.48 5.15
C PRO A 69 -33.99 35.42 5.18
N GLY A 70 -33.34 35.49 6.31
CA GLY A 70 -32.05 36.15 6.46
C GLY A 70 -30.90 35.22 6.01
N TRP A 71 -29.67 35.74 6.00
CA TRP A 71 -28.46 34.94 5.66
C TRP A 71 -28.35 33.65 6.47
N TRP A 72 -28.55 33.73 7.77
CA TRP A 72 -28.45 32.59 8.68
C TRP A 72 -29.56 31.54 8.43
N ASP A 73 -30.74 32.00 8.03
CA ASP A 73 -31.86 31.10 7.69
C ASP A 73 -31.58 30.31 6.43
N ILE A 74 -30.98 30.96 5.42
CA ILE A 74 -30.55 30.31 4.17
C ILE A 74 -29.42 29.29 4.45
N LEU A 75 -28.43 29.69 5.22
CA LEU A 75 -27.34 28.79 5.63
C LEU A 75 -27.87 27.56 6.38
N TYR A 76 -28.76 27.77 7.31
CA TYR A 76 -29.45 26.70 8.04
C TYR A 76 -30.26 25.79 7.10
N PHE A 77 -31.04 26.38 6.22
CA PHE A 77 -31.83 25.64 5.23
C PHE A 77 -30.94 24.72 4.37
N ASN A 78 -29.81 25.23 3.89
CA ASN A 78 -28.87 24.45 3.09
C ASN A 78 -28.23 23.33 3.90
N PHE A 79 -27.82 23.57 5.14
CA PHE A 79 -27.36 22.49 6.02
C PHE A 79 -28.39 21.41 6.24
N VAL A 80 -29.64 21.78 6.52
CA VAL A 80 -30.75 20.85 6.75
C VAL A 80 -31.10 20.07 5.48
N SER A 81 -31.01 20.72 4.32
CA SER A 81 -31.32 20.12 3.01
C SER A 81 -30.24 19.12 2.60
N ILE A 82 -28.95 19.51 2.70
CA ILE A 82 -27.82 18.67 2.27
C ILE A 82 -27.61 17.47 3.21
N LEU A 83 -27.95 17.62 4.50
CA LEU A 83 -27.99 16.51 5.47
C LEU A 83 -29.25 15.65 5.36
N THR A 84 -30.11 15.94 4.38
CA THR A 84 -31.38 15.23 4.16
C THR A 84 -32.31 15.18 5.38
N ILE A 85 -32.23 16.17 6.27
CA ILE A 85 -33.08 16.25 7.46
C ILE A 85 -34.48 16.74 7.08
N GLY A 86 -34.57 17.88 6.36
CA GLY A 86 -35.81 18.40 5.76
C GLY A 86 -36.94 18.70 6.73
N TYR A 87 -36.70 19.55 7.73
CA TYR A 87 -37.75 19.92 8.72
C TYR A 87 -38.98 20.60 8.09
N GLY A 88 -38.84 21.22 6.91
CA GLY A 88 -39.94 21.85 6.22
C GLY A 88 -40.31 23.25 6.69
N ASP A 89 -39.54 23.80 7.60
CA ASP A 89 -39.65 25.19 8.10
C ASP A 89 -39.18 26.21 7.05
N TYR A 90 -38.25 25.82 6.20
CA TYR A 90 -37.86 26.52 4.99
C TYR A 90 -38.03 25.64 3.76
N SER A 91 -38.29 26.24 2.60
CA SER A 91 -38.45 25.50 1.33
C SER A 91 -37.94 26.32 0.15
N PRO A 92 -37.46 25.65 -0.94
CA PRO A 92 -36.99 26.36 -2.11
C PRO A 92 -38.13 27.06 -2.82
N ASN A 93 -37.88 28.28 -3.25
CA ASN A 93 -38.87 29.14 -3.93
C ASN A 93 -38.41 29.44 -5.36
N GLY A 94 -39.38 29.41 -6.27
CA GLY A 94 -39.11 29.64 -7.68
C GLY A 94 -38.26 28.55 -8.34
N ILE A 95 -38.03 28.72 -9.65
CA ILE A 95 -37.23 27.75 -10.43
C ILE A 95 -35.77 27.79 -9.99
N GLY A 96 -35.19 28.99 -9.76
CA GLY A 96 -33.81 29.16 -9.37
C GLY A 96 -33.49 28.47 -8.01
N GLY A 97 -34.33 28.70 -6.99
CA GLY A 97 -34.15 28.06 -5.69
C GLY A 97 -34.23 26.53 -5.78
N ARG A 98 -35.21 26.00 -6.53
CA ARG A 98 -35.34 24.54 -6.74
C ARG A 98 -34.11 23.93 -7.42
N LEU A 99 -33.58 24.60 -8.45
CA LEU A 99 -32.38 24.11 -9.14
C LEU A 99 -31.14 24.11 -8.24
N VAL A 100 -30.94 25.19 -7.49
CA VAL A 100 -29.81 25.29 -6.54
C VAL A 100 -29.89 24.19 -5.49
N THR A 101 -31.07 24.00 -4.88
CA THR A 101 -31.28 22.94 -3.86
C THR A 101 -31.05 21.53 -4.43
N VAL A 102 -31.50 21.25 -5.67
CA VAL A 102 -31.25 19.94 -6.31
C VAL A 102 -29.76 19.74 -6.57
N LEU A 103 -29.05 20.74 -7.09
CA LEU A 103 -27.61 20.66 -7.34
C LEU A 103 -26.83 20.52 -6.05
N GLU A 104 -27.25 21.22 -5.01
CA GLU A 104 -26.68 21.09 -3.66
C GLU A 104 -26.86 19.68 -3.08
N ALA A 105 -28.07 19.12 -3.16
CA ALA A 105 -28.34 17.77 -2.67
C ALA A 105 -27.51 16.71 -3.41
N LEU A 106 -27.42 16.81 -4.74
CA LEU A 106 -26.58 15.92 -5.54
C LEU A 106 -25.08 16.10 -5.22
N GLY A 107 -24.61 17.33 -5.12
CA GLY A 107 -23.23 17.64 -4.78
C GLY A 107 -22.86 17.14 -3.37
N GLY A 108 -23.70 17.39 -2.39
CA GLY A 108 -23.51 16.95 -1.01
C GLY A 108 -23.46 15.43 -0.86
N THR A 109 -24.41 14.74 -1.48
CA THR A 109 -24.44 13.28 -1.52
C THR A 109 -23.19 12.73 -2.23
N GLY A 110 -22.76 13.38 -3.32
CA GLY A 110 -21.53 13.03 -4.04
C GLY A 110 -20.29 13.19 -3.17
N VAL A 111 -20.13 14.32 -2.48
CA VAL A 111 -18.99 14.57 -1.56
C VAL A 111 -18.98 13.56 -0.41
N LEU A 112 -20.12 13.29 0.20
CA LEU A 112 -20.25 12.32 1.28
C LEU A 112 -19.91 10.92 0.79
N GLY A 113 -20.46 10.49 -0.34
CA GLY A 113 -20.19 9.19 -0.95
C GLY A 113 -18.72 8.98 -1.30
N LEU A 114 -18.09 9.96 -1.93
CA LEU A 114 -16.66 9.91 -2.26
C LEU A 114 -15.77 9.87 -1.01
N THR A 115 -16.11 10.66 0.01
CA THR A 115 -15.36 10.67 1.27
C THR A 115 -15.46 9.32 1.98
N LEU A 116 -16.68 8.76 2.07
CA LEU A 116 -16.90 7.45 2.66
C LEU A 116 -16.18 6.34 1.87
N ALA A 117 -16.25 6.38 0.55
CA ALA A 117 -15.56 5.44 -0.32
C ALA A 117 -14.03 5.52 -0.13
N ALA A 118 -13.46 6.73 -0.04
CA ALA A 118 -12.03 6.92 0.18
C ALA A 118 -11.57 6.40 1.56
N VAL A 119 -12.36 6.66 2.61
CA VAL A 119 -12.10 6.16 3.96
C VAL A 119 -12.19 4.63 3.98
N THR A 120 -13.24 4.06 3.40
CA THR A 120 -13.44 2.60 3.33
C THR A 120 -12.31 1.92 2.55
N ALA A 121 -11.95 2.47 1.38
CA ALA A 121 -10.83 1.96 0.59
C ALA A 121 -9.53 1.93 1.40
N LYS A 122 -9.29 2.93 2.24
CA LYS A 122 -8.11 2.96 3.11
C LYS A 122 -8.14 1.89 4.19
N PHE A 123 -9.29 1.62 4.80
CA PHE A 123 -9.42 0.53 5.79
C PHE A 123 -9.24 -0.85 5.15
N LEU A 124 -9.66 -1.00 3.90
CA LEU A 124 -9.52 -2.25 3.14
C LEU A 124 -8.14 -2.42 2.49
N SER A 125 -7.35 -1.35 2.41
CA SER A 125 -6.00 -1.43 1.85
C SER A 125 -5.03 -2.03 2.86
N PRO A 126 -4.25 -3.05 2.48
CA PRO A 126 -3.21 -3.57 3.36
C PRO A 126 -2.13 -2.51 3.62
N PRO A 127 -1.48 -2.51 4.78
CA PRO A 127 -0.39 -1.58 5.06
C PRO A 127 0.72 -1.74 4.03
N GLN A 128 1.23 -0.61 3.52
CA GLN A 128 2.19 -0.59 2.39
C GLN A 128 3.46 -1.39 2.65
N ASN A 129 3.86 -1.50 3.91
CA ASN A 129 5.06 -2.22 4.35
C ASN A 129 4.69 -3.43 5.23
N ALA A 130 3.62 -4.13 4.88
CA ALA A 130 3.18 -5.29 5.66
C ALA A 130 4.21 -6.42 5.66
N ILE A 131 4.90 -6.59 4.54
CA ILE A 131 6.00 -7.55 4.40
C ILE A 131 7.26 -6.78 3.99
N VAL A 132 8.32 -6.98 4.72
CA VAL A 132 9.66 -6.44 4.43
C VAL A 132 10.57 -7.60 4.11
N PHE A 133 11.38 -7.47 3.06
CA PHE A 133 12.37 -8.46 2.65
C PHE A 133 13.77 -8.01 3.05
N SER A 134 14.67 -8.96 3.26
CA SER A 134 16.10 -8.69 3.44
C SER A 134 16.70 -8.04 2.19
N ARG A 135 17.77 -7.27 2.37
CA ARG A 135 18.51 -6.65 1.28
C ARG A 135 19.14 -7.68 0.35
N ASN A 136 19.69 -8.74 0.94
CA ASN A 136 20.36 -9.81 0.23
C ASN A 136 19.43 -11.04 0.19
N ALA A 137 19.44 -11.75 -0.92
CA ALA A 137 19.02 -13.14 -0.96
C ALA A 137 20.25 -14.04 -0.78
N TYR A 138 20.05 -15.29 -0.46
CA TYR A 138 21.15 -16.24 -0.20
C TYR A 138 20.96 -17.46 -1.07
N TYR A 139 22.07 -18.04 -1.52
CA TYR A 139 22.10 -19.36 -2.13
C TYR A 139 22.87 -20.31 -1.20
N CYS A 140 22.18 -21.36 -0.72
CA CYS A 140 22.74 -22.38 0.14
C CYS A 140 23.30 -23.51 -0.73
N THR A 141 24.62 -23.76 -0.66
CA THR A 141 25.25 -24.80 -1.49
C THR A 141 24.93 -26.22 -1.01
N ASP A 142 24.80 -26.43 0.29
CA ASP A 142 24.49 -27.76 0.85
C ASP A 142 23.06 -28.22 0.52
N ASP A 143 22.11 -27.26 0.49
CA ASP A 143 20.70 -27.53 0.22
C ASP A 143 20.34 -27.31 -1.27
N GLU A 144 21.26 -26.77 -2.08
CA GLU A 144 21.02 -26.35 -3.48
C GLU A 144 19.78 -25.45 -3.65
N ARG A 145 19.55 -24.50 -2.70
CA ARG A 145 18.34 -23.69 -2.65
C ARG A 145 18.61 -22.22 -2.45
N PHE A 146 17.74 -21.39 -3.03
CA PHE A 146 17.70 -19.98 -2.65
C PHE A 146 16.92 -19.80 -1.35
N LEU A 147 17.41 -18.90 -0.51
CA LEU A 147 16.82 -18.51 0.74
C LEU A 147 16.60 -17.00 0.75
N VAL A 148 15.39 -16.59 1.08
CA VAL A 148 15.02 -15.18 1.27
C VAL A 148 14.48 -15.00 2.67
N ILE A 149 14.97 -13.97 3.35
CA ILE A 149 14.48 -13.60 4.68
C ILE A 149 13.41 -12.54 4.51
N TYR A 150 12.30 -12.70 5.19
CA TYR A 150 11.22 -11.73 5.19
C TYR A 150 10.56 -11.60 6.57
N LEU A 151 9.91 -10.48 6.78
CA LEU A 151 9.24 -10.14 8.02
C LEU A 151 7.84 -9.61 7.75
N ASN A 152 6.85 -10.18 8.42
CA ASN A 152 5.52 -9.59 8.49
C ASN A 152 5.50 -8.54 9.61
N THR A 153 5.50 -7.26 9.25
CA THR A 153 5.48 -6.12 10.18
C THR A 153 4.06 -5.76 10.63
N SER A 154 3.03 -6.31 9.98
CA SER A 154 1.65 -6.02 10.31
C SER A 154 1.22 -6.65 11.64
N ARG A 155 0.15 -6.13 12.24
CA ARG A 155 -0.47 -6.74 13.43
C ARG A 155 -1.24 -8.00 13.12
N SER A 156 -1.61 -8.22 11.85
CA SER A 156 -2.39 -9.36 11.38
C SER A 156 -1.50 -10.43 10.77
N ARG A 157 -1.92 -11.68 10.84
CA ARG A 157 -1.28 -12.78 10.11
C ARG A 157 -1.66 -12.71 8.64
N LEU A 158 -0.71 -13.01 7.77
CA LEU A 158 -1.02 -13.25 6.36
C LEU A 158 -1.54 -14.67 6.23
N VAL A 159 -2.74 -14.85 5.69
CA VAL A 159 -3.42 -16.14 5.54
C VAL A 159 -3.40 -16.56 4.08
N ASN A 160 -3.37 -17.86 3.83
CA ASN A 160 -3.27 -18.44 2.49
C ASN A 160 -2.08 -17.83 1.71
N ALA A 161 -0.93 -17.79 2.37
CA ALA A 161 0.26 -17.23 1.78
C ALA A 161 0.79 -18.14 0.66
N GLU A 162 0.99 -17.56 -0.50
CA GLU A 162 1.64 -18.19 -1.64
C GLU A 162 2.96 -17.46 -1.90
N ILE A 163 4.06 -18.19 -1.85
CA ILE A 163 5.40 -17.66 -2.01
C ILE A 163 5.94 -18.20 -3.33
N SER A 164 6.35 -17.30 -4.20
CA SER A 164 6.74 -17.61 -5.57
C SER A 164 8.11 -17.04 -5.89
N SER A 165 8.88 -17.75 -6.67
CA SER A 165 10.13 -17.28 -7.25
C SER A 165 10.02 -17.17 -8.76
N TYR A 166 10.67 -16.16 -9.33
CA TYR A 166 10.65 -15.87 -10.75
C TYR A 166 12.06 -15.55 -11.23
N PHE A 167 12.39 -15.96 -12.45
CA PHE A 167 13.64 -15.63 -13.12
C PHE A 167 13.33 -14.81 -14.38
N LYS A 168 14.16 -13.85 -14.67
CA LYS A 168 14.05 -13.03 -15.87
C LYS A 168 15.04 -13.55 -16.91
N LEU A 169 14.51 -14.12 -17.98
CA LEU A 169 15.26 -14.65 -19.10
C LEU A 169 14.89 -13.91 -20.38
N GLY A 170 15.86 -13.23 -21.00
CA GLY A 170 15.63 -12.54 -22.27
C GLY A 170 14.52 -11.48 -22.23
N GLY A 171 14.26 -10.89 -21.08
CA GLY A 171 13.19 -9.91 -20.87
C GLY A 171 11.90 -10.48 -20.27
N ASP A 172 11.66 -11.78 -20.35
CA ASP A 172 10.45 -12.43 -19.85
C ASP A 172 10.65 -13.05 -18.47
N TRP A 173 9.61 -12.96 -17.62
CA TRP A 173 9.60 -13.58 -16.30
C TRP A 173 9.07 -15.01 -16.38
N ARG A 174 9.88 -15.97 -15.94
CA ARG A 174 9.49 -17.38 -15.79
C ARG A 174 9.24 -17.70 -14.32
N VAL A 175 8.09 -18.32 -14.04
CA VAL A 175 7.67 -18.71 -12.69
C VAL A 175 8.23 -20.07 -12.37
N ARG A 176 8.76 -20.26 -11.15
CA ARG A 176 8.97 -21.57 -10.55
C ARG A 176 7.81 -21.98 -9.65
N PRO A 177 7.66 -23.26 -9.31
CA PRO A 177 6.62 -23.73 -8.41
C PRO A 177 6.55 -22.86 -7.15
N SER A 178 5.34 -22.52 -6.74
CA SER A 178 5.09 -21.75 -5.54
C SER A 178 4.90 -22.65 -4.32
N VAL A 179 5.36 -22.20 -3.17
CA VAL A 179 5.11 -22.85 -1.89
C VAL A 179 3.93 -22.18 -1.21
N ARG A 180 2.96 -22.97 -0.77
CA ARG A 180 1.80 -22.48 -0.04
C ARG A 180 2.00 -22.66 1.44
N SER A 181 1.80 -21.61 2.21
CA SER A 181 1.77 -21.63 3.66
C SER A 181 0.39 -21.22 4.15
N PRO A 182 -0.21 -21.95 5.09
CA PRO A 182 -1.54 -21.59 5.61
C PRO A 182 -1.54 -20.21 6.27
N PHE A 183 -0.42 -19.80 6.85
CA PHE A 183 -0.27 -18.46 7.43
C PHE A 183 1.20 -18.04 7.55
N VAL A 184 1.43 -16.73 7.52
CA VAL A 184 2.70 -16.09 7.85
C VAL A 184 2.50 -15.26 9.12
N SER A 185 3.17 -15.66 10.20
CA SER A 185 3.10 -14.99 11.49
C SER A 185 3.93 -13.70 11.52
N ARG A 186 3.78 -12.92 12.60
CA ARG A 186 4.60 -11.73 12.85
C ARG A 186 5.96 -12.16 13.43
N ALA A 187 6.79 -12.73 12.60
CA ALA A 187 8.14 -13.14 12.96
C ALA A 187 9.04 -13.03 11.73
N VAL A 188 10.33 -12.98 11.96
CA VAL A 188 11.31 -13.17 10.89
C VAL A 188 11.14 -14.60 10.39
N GLN A 189 10.99 -14.76 9.10
CA GLN A 189 10.83 -16.05 8.47
C GLN A 189 11.80 -16.17 7.31
N THR A 190 12.19 -17.40 7.05
CA THR A 190 13.01 -17.76 5.91
C THR A 190 12.15 -18.56 4.93
N PHE A 191 12.29 -18.25 3.68
CA PHE A 191 11.70 -19.00 2.60
C PHE A 191 12.78 -19.67 1.77
N PHE A 192 12.60 -20.96 1.49
CA PHE A 192 13.43 -21.72 0.58
C PHE A 192 12.69 -21.94 -0.73
N THR A 193 13.40 -21.78 -1.84
CA THR A 193 12.87 -22.20 -3.14
C THR A 193 12.96 -23.71 -3.26
N ASP A 194 12.39 -24.25 -4.36
CA ASP A 194 12.75 -25.61 -4.79
C ASP A 194 14.24 -25.71 -5.07
N GLU A 195 14.74 -26.92 -5.06
CA GLU A 195 16.13 -27.23 -5.38
C GLU A 195 16.53 -26.67 -6.76
N VAL A 196 17.65 -25.99 -6.77
CA VAL A 196 18.27 -25.43 -7.98
C VAL A 196 19.68 -25.98 -8.01
N SER A 197 19.88 -27.06 -8.75
CA SER A 197 21.19 -27.68 -8.84
C SER A 197 22.23 -26.66 -9.32
N GLU A 198 23.46 -26.87 -8.96
CA GLU A 198 24.58 -26.02 -9.37
C GLU A 198 24.66 -25.91 -10.91
N ARG A 199 24.38 -27.01 -11.63
CA ARG A 199 24.32 -27.02 -13.11
C ARG A 199 23.20 -26.14 -13.65
N ASP A 200 22.01 -26.19 -13.03
CA ASP A 200 20.88 -25.34 -13.40
C ASP A 200 21.20 -23.87 -13.11
N LEU A 201 21.88 -23.60 -12.00
CA LEU A 201 22.33 -22.27 -11.64
C LEU A 201 23.29 -21.68 -12.68
N VAL A 202 24.29 -22.46 -13.08
CA VAL A 202 25.24 -22.07 -14.14
C VAL A 202 24.49 -21.82 -15.46
N THR A 203 23.54 -22.66 -15.81
CA THR A 203 22.72 -22.52 -17.03
C THR A 203 21.86 -21.26 -16.94
N LEU A 204 21.19 -21.01 -15.83
CA LEU A 204 20.37 -19.81 -15.61
C LEU A 204 21.18 -18.53 -15.77
N LEU A 205 22.40 -18.48 -15.21
CA LEU A 205 23.27 -17.29 -15.33
C LEU A 205 23.88 -17.17 -16.72
N ASN A 206 24.10 -18.27 -17.45
CA ASN A 206 24.57 -18.24 -18.84
C ASN A 206 23.50 -17.75 -19.83
N GLU A 207 22.23 -18.04 -19.55
CA GLU A 207 21.09 -17.60 -20.36
C GLU A 207 20.69 -16.14 -20.09
N ALA A 208 21.63 -15.33 -19.59
CA ALA A 208 21.44 -13.90 -19.30
C ALA A 208 20.29 -13.62 -18.33
N THR A 209 20.29 -14.31 -17.21
CA THR A 209 19.38 -13.98 -16.11
C THR A 209 19.72 -12.62 -15.53
N ASP A 210 18.90 -11.61 -15.82
CA ASP A 210 19.12 -10.24 -15.37
C ASP A 210 18.74 -10.05 -13.90
N ALA A 211 17.74 -10.80 -13.43
CA ALA A 211 17.19 -10.63 -12.10
C ALA A 211 16.43 -11.86 -11.58
N PHE A 212 16.39 -11.97 -10.27
CA PHE A 212 15.55 -12.92 -9.54
C PHE A 212 14.48 -12.13 -8.78
N ARG A 213 13.24 -12.59 -8.84
CA ARG A 213 12.14 -11.97 -8.09
C ARG A 213 11.54 -12.97 -7.14
N PHE A 214 11.35 -12.56 -5.90
CA PHE A 214 10.64 -13.33 -4.88
C PHE A 214 9.38 -12.57 -4.51
N GLY A 215 8.25 -13.27 -4.50
CA GLY A 215 6.96 -12.67 -4.21
C GLY A 215 6.22 -13.44 -3.13
N ILE A 216 5.46 -12.71 -2.34
CA ILE A 216 4.53 -13.26 -1.35
C ILE A 216 3.17 -12.65 -1.64
N SER A 217 2.18 -13.50 -1.83
CA SER A 217 0.78 -13.10 -1.95
C SER A 217 -0.07 -13.82 -0.92
N GLY A 218 -1.21 -13.23 -0.55
CA GLY A 218 -2.10 -13.81 0.45
C GLY A 218 -3.17 -12.81 0.89
N GLN A 219 -3.84 -13.12 1.99
CA GLN A 219 -4.86 -12.25 2.58
C GLN A 219 -4.40 -11.72 3.94
N LEU A 220 -4.42 -10.41 4.10
CA LEU A 220 -4.03 -9.71 5.32
C LEU A 220 -5.20 -8.86 5.83
N GLY A 221 -5.79 -9.25 6.98
CA GLY A 221 -6.94 -8.52 7.53
C GLY A 221 -8.15 -8.44 6.60
N GLY A 222 -8.35 -9.45 5.73
CA GLY A 222 -9.43 -9.47 4.73
C GLY A 222 -9.09 -8.83 3.38
N ALA A 223 -7.95 -8.14 3.26
CA ALA A 223 -7.48 -7.55 2.00
C ALA A 223 -6.45 -8.46 1.32
N SER A 224 -6.46 -8.52 -0.01
CA SER A 224 -5.44 -9.21 -0.78
C SER A 224 -4.14 -8.42 -0.75
N LEU A 225 -3.05 -9.06 -0.36
CA LEU A 225 -1.69 -8.54 -0.40
C LEU A 225 -0.89 -9.30 -1.45
N SER A 226 -0.13 -8.57 -2.27
CA SER A 226 0.87 -9.15 -3.15
C SER A 226 2.08 -8.23 -3.15
N VAL A 227 3.18 -8.71 -2.64
CA VAL A 227 4.44 -7.98 -2.49
C VAL A 227 5.55 -8.81 -3.12
N ALA A 228 6.45 -8.16 -3.86
CA ALA A 228 7.59 -8.82 -4.45
C ALA A 228 8.84 -7.94 -4.35
N ILE A 229 9.99 -8.58 -4.24
CA ILE A 229 11.30 -7.96 -4.31
C ILE A 229 12.09 -8.56 -5.46
N GLU A 230 12.94 -7.75 -6.06
CA GLU A 230 13.82 -8.13 -7.16
C GLU A 230 15.27 -8.02 -6.71
N TYR A 231 16.02 -9.10 -6.86
CA TYR A 231 17.44 -9.20 -6.57
C TYR A 231 18.21 -9.38 -7.87
N ARG A 232 19.30 -8.66 -8.02
CA ARG A 232 20.28 -8.94 -9.06
C ARG A 232 21.18 -10.10 -8.63
N PRO A 233 21.82 -10.81 -9.55
CA PRO A 233 22.75 -11.88 -9.19
C PRO A 233 23.87 -11.44 -8.22
N GLU A 234 24.26 -10.16 -8.29
CA GLU A 234 25.25 -9.54 -7.38
C GLU A 234 24.75 -9.34 -5.95
N ASP A 235 23.42 -9.24 -5.75
CA ASP A 235 22.76 -9.11 -4.44
C ASP A 235 22.51 -10.47 -3.78
N ILE A 236 22.84 -11.57 -4.47
CA ILE A 236 22.68 -12.92 -3.96
C ILE A 236 24.02 -13.39 -3.38
N VAL A 237 24.01 -13.71 -2.11
CA VAL A 237 25.17 -14.11 -1.33
C VAL A 237 25.21 -15.63 -1.23
N VAL A 238 26.33 -16.24 -1.57
CA VAL A 238 26.51 -17.69 -1.45
C VAL A 238 26.96 -18.04 -0.04
N ILE A 239 26.27 -18.97 0.58
CA ILE A 239 26.56 -19.49 1.92
C ILE A 239 26.57 -21.02 1.91
N PRO A 240 27.39 -21.68 2.76
CA PRO A 240 27.42 -23.14 2.79
C PRO A 240 26.08 -23.72 3.23
N ASN A 241 25.53 -23.23 4.34
CA ASN A 241 24.27 -23.71 4.89
C ASN A 241 23.48 -22.60 5.58
N ARG A 242 22.23 -22.88 5.93
CA ARG A 242 21.35 -21.94 6.64
C ARG A 242 21.80 -21.63 8.07
N GLU A 243 22.58 -22.52 8.70
CA GLU A 243 23.07 -22.34 10.07
C GLU A 243 24.01 -21.15 10.16
N THR A 244 24.69 -20.82 9.06
CA THR A 244 25.53 -19.61 8.95
C THR A 244 24.71 -18.33 9.23
N LEU A 245 23.41 -18.31 8.89
CA LEU A 245 22.51 -17.18 9.17
C LEU A 245 21.88 -17.27 10.56
N THR A 246 21.60 -18.49 11.05
CA THR A 246 20.98 -18.72 12.36
C THR A 246 21.97 -18.66 13.52
N ALA A 247 23.28 -18.73 13.24
CA ALA A 247 24.34 -18.55 14.23
C ALA A 247 24.35 -17.12 14.84
N TYR A 248 23.57 -16.20 14.29
CA TYR A 248 23.44 -14.86 14.88
C TYR A 248 22.59 -14.94 16.15
N PRO A 249 23.15 -14.60 17.32
CA PRO A 249 22.42 -14.64 18.59
C PRO A 249 21.22 -13.68 18.52
N GLY A 250 20.03 -14.19 18.71
CA GLY A 250 18.82 -13.35 18.76
C GLY A 250 17.96 -13.32 17.49
N PHE A 251 18.28 -14.10 16.45
CA PHE A 251 17.50 -14.15 15.19
C PHE A 251 15.99 -14.32 15.40
N TRP A 252 15.56 -14.95 16.48
CA TRP A 252 14.14 -15.24 16.77
C TRP A 252 13.49 -14.29 17.78
N ASN A 253 14.25 -13.43 18.49
CA ASN A 253 13.77 -12.58 19.59
C ASN A 253 14.23 -11.11 19.49
N VAL A 254 14.51 -10.61 18.31
CA VAL A 254 15.05 -9.26 18.14
C VAL A 254 13.93 -8.23 18.18
N ASP A 255 14.14 -7.14 18.92
CA ASP A 255 13.31 -5.96 18.83
C ASP A 255 13.41 -5.37 17.40
N LEU A 256 12.27 -5.31 16.70
CA LEU A 256 12.16 -4.82 15.32
C LEU A 256 12.62 -3.36 15.13
N ARG A 257 12.91 -2.65 16.22
CA ARG A 257 13.38 -1.26 16.23
C ARG A 257 14.85 -1.12 16.56
N SER A 258 15.53 -2.22 16.86
CA SER A 258 16.95 -2.18 17.22
C SER A 258 17.84 -2.08 15.98
N ASP A 259 18.96 -1.39 16.12
CA ASP A 259 19.99 -1.35 15.06
C ASP A 259 20.59 -2.74 14.80
N GLU A 260 20.57 -3.61 15.81
CA GLU A 260 20.93 -5.02 15.68
C GLU A 260 20.01 -5.76 14.71
N PHE A 261 18.68 -5.52 14.78
CA PHE A 261 17.75 -6.12 13.85
C PHE A 261 18.05 -5.70 12.40
N VAL A 262 18.29 -4.41 12.17
CA VAL A 262 18.58 -3.89 10.83
C VAL A 262 19.87 -4.50 10.29
N SER A 263 20.91 -4.61 11.10
CA SER A 263 22.21 -5.20 10.70
C SER A 263 22.06 -6.69 10.38
N MET A 264 21.31 -7.41 11.19
CA MET A 264 21.04 -8.84 10.99
C MET A 264 20.17 -9.12 9.75
N PHE A 265 19.15 -8.30 9.53
CA PHE A 265 18.26 -8.43 8.40
C PHE A 265 18.96 -8.16 7.05
N HIS A 266 20.06 -7.40 7.09
CA HIS A 266 20.91 -7.10 5.95
C HIS A 266 22.28 -7.79 6.02
N TYR A 267 22.39 -8.84 6.83
CA TYR A 267 23.64 -9.54 7.08
C TYR A 267 24.29 -10.05 5.80
N ARG A 268 25.57 -9.83 5.69
CA ARG A 268 26.45 -10.43 4.68
C ARG A 268 27.69 -10.98 5.40
N PRO A 269 27.92 -12.29 5.38
CA PRO A 269 29.12 -12.87 5.96
C PRO A 269 30.40 -12.26 5.35
N ALA A 270 31.43 -12.00 6.17
CA ALA A 270 32.65 -11.33 5.73
C ALA A 270 33.36 -12.05 4.57
N ASP A 271 33.34 -13.38 4.60
CA ASP A 271 33.98 -14.23 3.58
C ASP A 271 33.04 -14.72 2.49
N SER A 272 31.82 -14.14 2.41
CA SER A 272 30.83 -14.57 1.42
C SER A 272 31.12 -14.03 0.03
N ARG A 273 30.91 -14.86 -0.98
CA ARG A 273 31.01 -14.50 -2.39
C ARG A 273 29.62 -14.12 -2.92
N SER A 274 29.57 -13.25 -3.92
CA SER A 274 28.36 -13.06 -4.70
C SER A 274 28.09 -14.28 -5.58
N LEU A 275 26.83 -14.47 -6.01
CA LEU A 275 26.48 -15.56 -6.90
C LEU A 275 27.28 -15.55 -8.20
N ILE A 276 27.57 -14.37 -8.73
CA ILE A 276 28.39 -14.19 -9.93
C ILE A 276 29.82 -14.70 -9.71
N GLU A 277 30.45 -14.29 -8.58
CA GLU A 277 31.80 -14.73 -8.23
C GLU A 277 31.89 -16.23 -8.01
N TYR A 278 30.87 -16.81 -7.35
CA TYR A 278 30.79 -18.25 -7.12
C TYR A 278 30.74 -19.01 -8.45
N VAL A 279 29.82 -18.68 -9.33
CA VAL A 279 29.65 -19.36 -10.62
C VAL A 279 30.88 -19.17 -11.53
N ALA A 280 31.51 -18.00 -11.50
CA ALA A 280 32.73 -17.77 -12.24
C ALA A 280 33.88 -18.69 -11.77
N THR A 281 33.95 -19.00 -10.48
CA THR A 281 34.96 -19.89 -9.89
C THR A 281 34.68 -21.35 -10.25
N GLU A 282 33.42 -21.79 -10.19
CA GLU A 282 33.01 -23.16 -10.55
C GLU A 282 33.17 -23.48 -12.05
N ARG A 283 33.08 -22.48 -12.94
CA ARG A 283 33.37 -22.64 -14.37
C ARG A 283 34.85 -22.92 -14.68
N GLN A 284 35.74 -22.56 -13.78
CA GLN A 284 37.19 -22.76 -13.94
C GLN A 284 37.68 -24.11 -13.38
N ARG A 285 36.83 -24.81 -12.64
CA ARG A 285 37.05 -26.18 -12.16
C ARG A 285 36.52 -27.20 -13.13
#